data_9a44d7d2904dd5dc57c95d1f1c618bf0
#
_entry.id   9a44d7d2904dd5dc57c95d1f1c618bf0
#
_cell.length_a   1.000
_cell.length_b   1.000
_cell.length_c   1.000
_cell.angle_alpha   90.00
_cell.angle_beta   90.00
_cell.angle_gamma   90.00
#
_symmetry.space_group_name_H-M   'P 1'
#
loop_
_entity.id
_entity.type
_entity.pdbx_description
1 polymer ?
#
loop_
_entity_poly.entity_id
_entity_poly.type
_entity_poly.pdbx_seq_one_letter_code
_entity_poly.pdbx_strand_id
1 'polypeptide(L)'
;VMNCTWHPVQTLRTDDRQGRILTKLTENRISAICMHTNLDAAEGGVNDVLAQKLGLEGLTPLTEEKIGRIGTLKCEMPLVEFTRFVIESLGCNGLRYTDCGKPVHRVAVGGGACGDYIPQAIAAGCDTFVTSDLRYHDFLDTTELHLIDAGHFPTEDVICEPLVAYLQRAFPTAIVMKTAAHDCEAIQYCIKEK
;
A
#
# COMPACT_ATOMS: atom_id res chain seq x y z
N VAL A 1 7.68 -2.38 -0.55
CA VAL A 1 9.10 -1.98 -0.51
C VAL A 1 9.87 -2.97 0.34
N MET A 2 10.79 -3.71 -0.26
CA MET A 2 11.56 -4.72 0.47
C MET A 2 12.76 -4.05 1.13
N ASN A 3 12.73 -3.93 2.44
CA ASN A 3 13.88 -3.46 3.20
C ASN A 3 14.91 -4.59 3.26
N CYS A 4 16.08 -4.39 2.66
CA CYS A 4 17.14 -5.42 2.69
C CYS A 4 17.68 -5.65 4.10
N THR A 5 17.59 -4.63 4.98
CA THR A 5 18.10 -4.70 6.35
C THR A 5 17.32 -3.76 7.26
N TRP A 6 16.50 -4.29 8.18
CA TRP A 6 15.86 -3.51 9.24
C TRP A 6 16.83 -3.08 10.35
N HIS A 7 17.91 -3.85 10.50
CA HIS A 7 18.94 -3.62 11.50
C HIS A 7 20.32 -3.67 10.85
N PRO A 8 21.34 -3.03 11.44
CA PRO A 8 22.72 -3.17 10.98
C PRO A 8 23.12 -4.64 10.84
N VAL A 9 23.72 -4.98 9.72
CA VAL A 9 24.20 -6.33 9.45
C VAL A 9 25.42 -6.59 10.32
N GLN A 10 25.28 -7.47 11.30
CA GLN A 10 26.38 -7.87 12.19
C GLN A 10 27.21 -9.04 11.64
N THR A 11 26.55 -9.92 10.88
CA THR A 11 27.19 -11.09 10.27
C THR A 11 26.63 -11.31 8.88
N LEU A 12 27.51 -11.67 7.94
CA LEU A 12 27.11 -12.05 6.57
C LEU A 12 27.13 -13.58 6.47
N ARG A 13 25.95 -14.19 6.46
CA ARG A 13 25.76 -15.64 6.37
C ARG A 13 25.08 -15.99 5.05
N THR A 14 25.50 -17.08 4.43
CA THR A 14 24.89 -17.57 3.18
C THR A 14 23.77 -18.58 3.39
N ASP A 15 23.55 -19.01 4.62
CA ASP A 15 22.47 -19.94 5.02
C ASP A 15 21.15 -19.24 5.38
N ASP A 16 21.14 -17.89 5.52
CA ASP A 16 19.93 -17.11 5.66
C ASP A 16 19.59 -16.30 4.39
N ARG A 17 18.35 -15.81 4.31
CA ARG A 17 17.86 -15.07 3.14
C ARG A 17 18.59 -13.73 2.93
N GLN A 18 18.79 -12.97 4.01
CA GLN A 18 19.40 -11.66 3.96
C GLN A 18 20.86 -11.74 3.50
N GLY A 19 21.64 -12.64 4.10
CA GLY A 19 23.03 -12.83 3.73
C GLY A 19 23.18 -13.32 2.28
N ARG A 20 22.32 -14.23 1.80
CA ARG A 20 22.32 -14.64 0.38
C ARG A 20 22.09 -13.49 -0.56
N ILE A 21 21.13 -12.58 -0.24
CA ILE A 21 20.86 -11.40 -1.07
C ILE A 21 22.09 -10.49 -1.10
N LEU A 22 22.63 -10.13 0.06
CA LEU A 22 23.79 -9.25 0.18
C LEU A 22 25.02 -9.81 -0.52
N THR A 23 25.27 -11.12 -0.38
CA THR A 23 26.36 -11.81 -1.06
C THR A 23 26.19 -11.69 -2.59
N LYS A 24 25.00 -12.03 -3.11
CA LYS A 24 24.73 -11.91 -4.55
C LYS A 24 24.86 -10.47 -5.08
N LEU A 25 24.37 -9.49 -4.36
CA LEU A 25 24.54 -8.09 -4.74
C LEU A 25 26.03 -7.72 -4.85
N THR A 26 26.82 -8.12 -3.85
CA THR A 26 28.26 -7.81 -3.79
C THR A 26 29.05 -8.53 -4.89
N GLU A 27 28.85 -9.84 -5.06
CA GLU A 27 29.52 -10.65 -6.07
C GLU A 27 29.26 -10.14 -7.50
N ASN A 28 28.06 -9.63 -7.75
CA ASN A 28 27.66 -9.14 -9.07
C ASN A 28 27.79 -7.62 -9.21
N ARG A 29 28.34 -6.90 -8.22
CA ARG A 29 28.50 -5.44 -8.22
C ARG A 29 27.19 -4.71 -8.46
N ILE A 30 26.10 -5.19 -7.88
CA ILE A 30 24.76 -4.61 -7.99
C ILE A 30 24.54 -3.66 -6.82
N SER A 31 24.19 -2.41 -7.12
CA SER A 31 23.73 -1.44 -6.12
C SER A 31 22.27 -1.68 -5.79
N ALA A 32 21.91 -1.60 -4.51
CA ALA A 32 20.53 -1.69 -4.05
C ALA A 32 20.12 -0.38 -3.39
N ILE A 33 18.95 0.13 -3.76
CA ILE A 33 18.29 1.28 -3.16
C ILE A 33 16.96 0.81 -2.60
N CYS A 34 16.78 0.96 -1.30
CA CYS A 34 15.51 0.65 -0.62
C CYS A 34 14.78 1.96 -0.30
N MET A 35 13.64 2.15 -0.94
CA MET A 35 12.70 3.22 -0.59
C MET A 35 11.57 2.62 0.25
N HIS A 36 11.25 3.31 1.35
CA HIS A 36 10.23 2.89 2.30
C HIS A 36 9.34 4.10 2.60
N THR A 37 9.13 4.46 3.84
CA THR A 37 8.27 5.58 4.28
C THR A 37 8.56 6.91 3.55
N ASN A 38 9.79 7.11 3.08
CA ASN A 38 10.12 8.27 2.25
C ASN A 38 9.40 8.28 0.89
N LEU A 39 9.10 7.10 0.32
CA LEU A 39 8.31 7.01 -0.90
C LEU A 39 6.80 7.08 -0.62
N ASP A 40 6.37 6.64 0.57
CA ASP A 40 4.98 6.76 1.00
C ASP A 40 4.57 8.23 1.21
N ALA A 41 5.50 9.03 1.78
CA ALA A 41 5.29 10.45 2.05
C ALA A 41 5.50 11.36 0.83
N ALA A 42 6.22 10.89 -0.20
CA ALA A 42 6.57 11.70 -1.36
C ALA A 42 5.34 12.13 -2.15
N GLU A 43 5.42 13.33 -2.75
CA GLU A 43 4.48 13.76 -3.77
C GLU A 43 4.61 12.85 -5.01
N GLY A 44 3.50 12.33 -5.51
CA GLY A 44 3.47 11.31 -6.56
C GLY A 44 3.97 9.93 -6.09
N GLY A 45 4.13 9.72 -4.77
CA GLY A 45 4.53 8.47 -4.17
C GLY A 45 3.38 7.47 -4.00
N VAL A 46 3.62 6.44 -3.17
CA VAL A 46 2.68 5.31 -3.00
C VAL A 46 1.26 5.77 -2.70
N ASN A 47 1.10 6.66 -1.71
CA ASN A 47 -0.22 7.06 -1.25
C ASN A 47 -0.97 7.96 -2.24
N ASP A 48 -0.26 8.78 -3.02
CA ASP A 48 -0.89 9.57 -4.09
C ASP A 48 -1.38 8.65 -5.21
N VAL A 49 -0.58 7.68 -5.62
CA VAL A 49 -0.94 6.72 -6.66
C VAL A 49 -2.08 5.82 -6.20
N LEU A 50 -2.05 5.33 -4.96
CA LEU A 50 -3.12 4.53 -4.36
C LEU A 50 -4.44 5.30 -4.37
N ALA A 51 -4.43 6.56 -3.90
CA ALA A 51 -5.61 7.42 -3.90
C ALA A 51 -6.16 7.66 -5.31
N GLN A 52 -5.28 7.92 -6.28
CA GLN A 52 -5.67 8.10 -7.69
C GLN A 52 -6.27 6.82 -8.30
N LYS A 53 -5.70 5.66 -8.00
CA LYS A 53 -6.21 4.35 -8.42
C LYS A 53 -7.62 4.09 -7.91
N LEU A 54 -7.93 4.59 -6.70
CA LEU A 54 -9.25 4.50 -6.09
C LEU A 54 -10.17 5.67 -6.47
N GLY A 55 -9.79 6.48 -7.45
CA GLY A 55 -10.64 7.56 -8.00
C GLY A 55 -10.88 8.71 -7.03
N LEU A 56 -10.00 8.93 -6.06
CA LEU A 56 -10.13 10.00 -5.09
C LEU A 56 -9.65 11.33 -5.66
N GLU A 57 -10.42 12.38 -5.42
CA GLU A 57 -10.15 13.76 -5.81
C GLU A 57 -9.87 14.64 -4.58
N GLY A 58 -9.24 15.81 -4.79
CA GLY A 58 -8.97 16.77 -3.71
C GLY A 58 -8.01 16.25 -2.63
N LEU A 59 -6.96 15.56 -3.05
CA LEU A 59 -6.05 14.87 -2.13
C LEU A 59 -5.37 15.81 -1.14
N THR A 60 -5.39 15.43 0.11
CA THR A 60 -4.64 16.06 1.21
C THR A 60 -3.91 14.98 2.03
N PRO A 61 -2.79 15.30 2.69
CA PRO A 61 -2.12 14.35 3.58
C PRO A 61 -3.04 13.92 4.74
N LEU A 62 -2.93 12.66 5.14
CA LEU A 62 -3.62 12.13 6.32
C LEU A 62 -2.89 12.51 7.62
N THR A 63 -1.56 12.58 7.59
CA THR A 63 -0.72 12.95 8.74
C THR A 63 0.17 14.16 8.43
N GLU A 64 0.73 14.78 9.48
CA GLU A 64 1.70 15.87 9.36
C GLU A 64 2.98 15.43 8.62
N GLU A 65 3.40 14.19 8.83
CA GLU A 65 4.54 13.56 8.16
C GLU A 65 4.22 13.17 6.70
N LYS A 66 3.02 13.47 6.24
CA LYS A 66 2.50 13.17 4.89
C LYS A 66 2.33 11.68 4.60
N ILE A 67 2.19 10.86 5.63
CA ILE A 67 1.83 9.45 5.47
C ILE A 67 0.33 9.36 5.22
N GLY A 68 -0.04 8.55 4.21
CA GLY A 68 -1.42 8.43 3.77
C GLY A 68 -1.97 9.66 3.05
N ARG A 69 -3.14 9.49 2.46
CA ARG A 69 -3.90 10.58 1.81
C ARG A 69 -5.37 10.49 2.18
N ILE A 70 -6.02 11.63 2.12
CA ILE A 70 -7.48 11.76 2.20
C ILE A 70 -7.95 12.36 0.89
N GLY A 71 -9.05 11.86 0.37
CA GLY A 71 -9.73 12.41 -0.79
C GLY A 71 -11.21 12.09 -0.76
N THR A 72 -11.93 12.51 -1.79
CA THR A 72 -13.35 12.23 -1.92
C THR A 72 -13.64 11.52 -3.24
N LEU A 73 -14.59 10.61 -3.21
CA LEU A 73 -15.18 10.08 -4.45
C LEU A 73 -16.02 11.18 -5.11
N LYS A 74 -16.13 11.15 -6.43
CA LYS A 74 -16.98 12.09 -7.18
C LYS A 74 -18.45 11.97 -6.79
N CYS A 75 -18.90 10.76 -6.46
CA CYS A 75 -20.25 10.47 -5.96
C CYS A 75 -20.13 9.46 -4.82
N GLU A 76 -21.06 9.53 -3.87
CA GLU A 76 -21.21 8.51 -2.85
C GLU A 76 -21.48 7.14 -3.48
N MET A 77 -20.94 6.08 -2.85
CA MET A 77 -21.05 4.72 -3.33
C MET A 77 -21.42 3.76 -2.16
N PRO A 78 -22.28 2.77 -2.37
CA PRO A 78 -22.50 1.72 -1.38
C PRO A 78 -21.21 0.96 -1.07
N LEU A 79 -20.98 0.62 0.20
CA LEU A 79 -19.75 -0.06 0.64
C LEU A 79 -19.42 -1.32 -0.18
N VAL A 80 -20.43 -2.16 -0.46
CA VAL A 80 -20.23 -3.40 -1.22
C VAL A 80 -19.76 -3.13 -2.66
N GLU A 81 -20.23 -2.05 -3.26
CA GLU A 81 -19.76 -1.64 -4.59
C GLU A 81 -18.33 -1.10 -4.52
N PHE A 82 -18.04 -0.30 -3.50
CA PHE A 82 -16.70 0.23 -3.28
C PHE A 82 -15.68 -0.89 -3.00
N THR A 83 -16.01 -1.90 -2.20
CA THR A 83 -15.11 -3.05 -1.96
C THR A 83 -14.79 -3.83 -3.23
N ARG A 84 -15.77 -4.02 -4.13
CA ARG A 84 -15.54 -4.62 -5.45
C ARG A 84 -14.64 -3.73 -6.31
N PHE A 85 -14.90 -2.44 -6.32
CA PHE A 85 -14.07 -1.47 -7.03
C PHE A 85 -12.61 -1.48 -6.52
N VAL A 86 -12.39 -1.56 -5.21
CA VAL A 86 -11.04 -1.72 -4.62
C VAL A 86 -10.36 -3.00 -5.13
N ILE A 87 -11.05 -4.14 -5.10
CA ILE A 87 -10.52 -5.42 -5.60
C ILE A 87 -10.09 -5.29 -7.07
N GLU A 88 -10.94 -4.74 -7.92
CA GLU A 88 -10.67 -4.59 -9.36
C GLU A 88 -9.53 -3.60 -9.61
N SER A 89 -9.52 -2.46 -8.91
CA SER A 89 -8.53 -1.40 -9.11
C SER A 89 -7.13 -1.79 -8.66
N LEU A 90 -7.02 -2.59 -7.60
CA LEU A 90 -5.74 -3.00 -7.01
C LEU A 90 -5.32 -4.42 -7.43
N GLY A 91 -6.21 -5.19 -8.04
CA GLY A 91 -5.95 -6.59 -8.40
C GLY A 91 -5.81 -7.51 -7.19
N CYS A 92 -6.53 -7.20 -6.10
CA CYS A 92 -6.47 -8.00 -4.88
C CYS A 92 -7.07 -9.39 -5.08
N ASN A 93 -6.51 -10.42 -4.43
CA ASN A 93 -7.10 -11.76 -4.36
C ASN A 93 -8.35 -11.82 -3.45
N GLY A 94 -8.57 -10.79 -2.65
CA GLY A 94 -9.67 -10.61 -1.70
C GLY A 94 -9.32 -9.49 -0.73
N LEU A 95 -10.28 -9.10 0.09
CA LEU A 95 -10.07 -8.12 1.15
C LEU A 95 -10.90 -8.45 2.39
N ARG A 96 -10.54 -7.86 3.53
CA ARG A 96 -11.31 -7.90 4.77
C ARG A 96 -11.88 -6.50 5.02
N TYR A 97 -13.11 -6.42 5.54
CA TYR A 97 -13.68 -5.11 5.83
C TYR A 97 -14.70 -5.14 6.96
N THR A 98 -14.97 -3.98 7.55
CA THR A 98 -16.08 -3.73 8.47
C THR A 98 -17.04 -2.71 7.87
N ASP A 99 -18.29 -2.78 8.30
CA ASP A 99 -19.36 -1.88 7.86
C ASP A 99 -19.83 -1.02 9.04
N CYS A 100 -19.66 0.30 8.91
CA CYS A 100 -20.16 1.30 9.87
C CYS A 100 -21.56 1.87 9.50
N GLY A 101 -22.20 1.33 8.46
CA GLY A 101 -23.54 1.71 8.04
C GLY A 101 -23.65 3.01 7.26
N LYS A 102 -22.56 3.59 6.77
CA LYS A 102 -22.54 4.84 5.98
C LYS A 102 -22.30 4.54 4.49
N PRO A 103 -22.68 5.44 3.57
CA PRO A 103 -22.15 5.40 2.21
C PRO A 103 -20.66 5.79 2.22
N VAL A 104 -19.90 5.30 1.23
CA VAL A 104 -18.49 5.66 1.02
C VAL A 104 -18.41 6.94 0.19
N HIS A 105 -17.75 7.95 0.72
CA HIS A 105 -17.52 9.21 0.04
C HIS A 105 -16.16 9.83 0.36
N ARG A 106 -15.86 10.04 1.65
CA ARG A 106 -14.61 10.63 2.12
C ARG A 106 -13.67 9.55 2.62
N VAL A 107 -12.69 9.23 1.79
CA VAL A 107 -11.84 8.06 1.96
C VAL A 107 -10.43 8.47 2.38
N ALA A 108 -9.91 7.85 3.43
CA ALA A 108 -8.49 7.83 3.72
C ALA A 108 -7.84 6.60 3.08
N VAL A 109 -6.60 6.74 2.62
CA VAL A 109 -5.79 5.62 2.13
C VAL A 109 -4.41 5.62 2.79
N GLY A 110 -3.88 4.43 3.05
CA GLY A 110 -2.52 4.23 3.52
C GLY A 110 -1.97 2.92 2.96
N GLY A 111 -0.97 2.99 2.07
CA GLY A 111 -0.31 1.82 1.49
C GLY A 111 0.48 1.06 2.56
N GLY A 112 0.43 -0.28 2.50
CA GLY A 112 1.04 -1.12 3.52
C GLY A 112 0.32 -1.05 4.87
N ALA A 113 1.05 -1.29 5.95
CA ALA A 113 0.53 -1.39 7.31
C ALA A 113 0.33 -0.01 7.95
N CYS A 114 -0.81 0.62 7.72
CA CYS A 114 -1.14 1.96 8.24
C CYS A 114 -2.25 1.94 9.32
N GLY A 115 -2.49 0.80 9.98
CA GLY A 115 -3.53 0.69 11.02
C GLY A 115 -3.36 1.68 12.18
N ASP A 116 -2.15 2.09 12.49
CA ASP A 116 -1.88 3.06 13.57
C ASP A 116 -2.43 4.47 13.25
N TYR A 117 -2.86 4.75 12.01
CA TYR A 117 -3.43 6.03 11.59
C TYR A 117 -4.96 6.04 11.53
N ILE A 118 -5.63 4.98 12.02
CA ILE A 118 -7.10 4.94 12.16
C ILE A 118 -7.63 6.17 12.92
N PRO A 119 -7.03 6.57 14.07
CA PRO A 119 -7.51 7.76 14.80
C PRO A 119 -7.45 9.06 13.98
N GLN A 120 -6.43 9.22 13.12
CA GLN A 120 -6.31 10.39 12.24
C GLN A 120 -7.39 10.40 11.15
N ALA A 121 -7.72 9.22 10.57
CA ALA A 121 -8.79 9.09 9.60
C ALA A 121 -10.16 9.45 10.21
N ILE A 122 -10.43 8.99 11.44
CA ILE A 122 -11.63 9.33 12.20
C ILE A 122 -11.68 10.84 12.48
N ALA A 123 -10.59 11.42 13.01
CA ALA A 123 -10.50 12.84 13.32
C ALA A 123 -10.67 13.74 12.10
N ALA A 124 -10.24 13.26 10.92
CA ALA A 124 -10.43 13.95 9.64
C ALA A 124 -11.86 13.80 9.09
N GLY A 125 -12.75 13.07 9.76
CA GLY A 125 -14.13 12.86 9.33
C GLY A 125 -14.26 11.95 8.10
N CYS A 126 -13.33 11.02 7.89
CA CYS A 126 -13.46 10.01 6.85
C CYS A 126 -14.57 9.02 7.23
N ASP A 127 -15.26 8.50 6.22
CA ASP A 127 -16.21 7.39 6.38
C ASP A 127 -15.54 6.03 6.08
N THR A 128 -14.39 6.03 5.41
CA THR A 128 -13.69 4.83 4.98
C THR A 128 -12.17 5.00 5.10
N PHE A 129 -11.48 3.93 5.51
CA PHE A 129 -10.03 3.85 5.47
C PHE A 129 -9.58 2.56 4.77
N VAL A 130 -8.85 2.72 3.65
CA VAL A 130 -8.25 1.61 2.89
C VAL A 130 -6.78 1.51 3.24
N THR A 131 -6.35 0.35 3.75
CA THR A 131 -4.97 0.07 4.17
C THR A 131 -4.71 -1.43 4.15
N SER A 132 -3.73 -1.92 4.91
CA SER A 132 -3.46 -3.35 5.07
C SER A 132 -2.95 -3.72 6.47
N ASP A 133 -2.77 -5.03 6.68
CA ASP A 133 -2.20 -5.65 7.89
C ASP A 133 -2.94 -5.27 9.17
N LEU A 134 -4.25 -5.07 9.07
CA LEU A 134 -5.10 -4.74 10.20
C LEU A 134 -5.26 -5.94 11.13
N ARG A 135 -5.13 -5.68 12.43
CA ARG A 135 -5.33 -6.68 13.49
C ARG A 135 -6.81 -6.86 13.75
N TYR A 136 -7.19 -7.99 14.33
CA TYR A 136 -8.58 -8.27 14.71
C TYR A 136 -9.19 -7.15 15.58
N HIS A 137 -8.42 -6.62 16.53
CA HIS A 137 -8.90 -5.55 17.42
C HIS A 137 -9.10 -4.22 16.68
N ASP A 138 -8.32 -3.92 15.64
CA ASP A 138 -8.54 -2.73 14.82
C ASP A 138 -9.94 -2.77 14.20
N PHE A 139 -10.37 -3.93 13.68
CA PHE A 139 -11.72 -4.13 13.15
C PHE A 139 -12.82 -4.11 14.22
N LEU A 140 -12.55 -4.70 15.40
CA LEU A 140 -13.53 -4.83 16.46
C LEU A 140 -13.83 -3.48 17.13
N ASP A 141 -12.79 -2.70 17.36
CA ASP A 141 -12.85 -1.49 18.18
C ASP A 141 -13.21 -0.24 17.35
N THR A 142 -13.13 -0.32 16.00
CA THR A 142 -13.44 0.80 15.10
C THR A 142 -14.86 0.66 14.57
N THR A 143 -15.75 1.54 15.02
CA THR A 143 -17.17 1.56 14.63
C THR A 143 -17.56 2.83 13.84
N GLU A 144 -16.69 3.84 13.80
CA GLU A 144 -16.98 5.17 13.27
C GLU A 144 -16.79 5.26 11.76
N LEU A 145 -15.95 4.38 11.18
CA LEU A 145 -15.66 4.32 9.75
C LEU A 145 -15.53 2.88 9.25
N HIS A 146 -15.68 2.69 7.95
CA HIS A 146 -15.34 1.42 7.31
C HIS A 146 -13.84 1.21 7.31
N LEU A 147 -13.38 0.06 7.79
CA LEU A 147 -12.02 -0.40 7.59
C LEU A 147 -11.98 -1.37 6.42
N ILE A 148 -11.06 -1.17 5.49
CA ILE A 148 -10.82 -2.06 4.36
C ILE A 148 -9.33 -2.45 4.37
N ASP A 149 -9.06 -3.72 4.62
CA ASP A 149 -7.73 -4.31 4.49
C ASP A 149 -7.63 -4.97 3.11
N ALA A 150 -6.97 -4.27 2.20
CA ALA A 150 -6.84 -4.68 0.80
C ALA A 150 -5.54 -5.45 0.50
N GLY A 151 -4.77 -5.76 1.55
CA GLY A 151 -3.50 -6.46 1.46
C GLY A 151 -2.30 -5.54 1.24
N HIS A 152 -1.16 -5.93 1.80
CA HIS A 152 0.07 -5.13 1.79
C HIS A 152 0.59 -4.93 0.37
N PHE A 153 0.82 -6.03 -0.34
CA PHE A 153 1.34 -5.99 -1.69
C PHE A 153 0.45 -5.18 -2.66
N PRO A 154 -0.88 -5.40 -2.76
CA PRO A 154 -1.71 -4.64 -3.69
C PRO A 154 -1.74 -3.14 -3.41
N THR A 155 -1.66 -2.73 -2.14
CA THR A 155 -1.68 -1.30 -1.77
C THR A 155 -0.35 -0.58 -2.01
N GLU A 156 0.77 -1.31 -2.11
CA GLU A 156 2.10 -0.74 -2.40
C GLU A 156 2.56 -0.94 -3.85
N ASP A 157 2.21 -2.06 -4.50
CA ASP A 157 2.66 -2.36 -5.88
C ASP A 157 2.18 -1.33 -6.90
N VAL A 158 1.12 -0.60 -6.59
CA VAL A 158 0.57 0.47 -7.42
C VAL A 158 1.62 1.50 -7.86
N ILE A 159 2.68 1.72 -7.07
CA ILE A 159 3.74 2.68 -7.37
C ILE A 159 4.72 2.17 -8.43
N CYS A 160 4.82 0.87 -8.66
CA CYS A 160 5.89 0.30 -9.48
C CYS A 160 5.87 0.82 -10.92
N GLU A 161 4.73 0.82 -11.60
CA GLU A 161 4.61 1.32 -12.97
C GLU A 161 4.87 2.84 -13.08
N PRO A 162 4.27 3.70 -12.23
CA PRO A 162 4.62 5.12 -12.20
C PRO A 162 6.10 5.38 -11.93
N LEU A 163 6.72 4.60 -11.05
CA LEU A 163 8.14 4.73 -10.73
C LEU A 163 9.02 4.33 -11.93
N VAL A 164 8.69 3.25 -12.63
CA VAL A 164 9.38 2.87 -13.89
C VAL A 164 9.29 4.01 -14.89
N ALA A 165 8.10 4.56 -15.10
CA ALA A 165 7.91 5.67 -16.04
C ALA A 165 8.68 6.94 -15.62
N TYR A 166 8.72 7.24 -14.34
CA TYR A 166 9.49 8.35 -13.80
C TYR A 166 10.99 8.17 -14.01
N LEU A 167 11.53 7.01 -13.65
CA LEU A 167 12.96 6.69 -13.79
C LEU A 167 13.39 6.63 -15.24
N GLN A 168 12.58 6.09 -16.15
CA GLN A 168 12.87 6.05 -17.57
C GLN A 168 12.95 7.46 -18.19
N ARG A 169 12.10 8.40 -17.71
CA ARG A 169 12.20 9.82 -18.12
C ARG A 169 13.44 10.51 -17.56
N ALA A 170 13.76 10.24 -16.29
CA ALA A 170 14.90 10.83 -15.62
C ALA A 170 16.24 10.31 -16.17
N PHE A 171 16.27 9.06 -16.62
CA PHE A 171 17.45 8.37 -17.13
C PHE A 171 17.18 7.72 -18.48
N PRO A 172 17.09 8.51 -19.58
CA PRO A 172 16.66 8.01 -20.90
C PRO A 172 17.55 6.91 -21.49
N THR A 173 18.81 6.83 -21.08
CA THR A 173 19.77 5.82 -21.55
C THR A 173 19.79 4.55 -20.71
N ALA A 174 19.13 4.54 -19.55
CA ALA A 174 19.01 3.37 -18.72
C ALA A 174 17.86 2.48 -19.18
N ILE A 175 18.00 1.17 -19.00
CA ILE A 175 16.89 0.23 -19.14
C ILE A 175 16.24 0.12 -17.77
N VAL A 176 15.01 0.62 -17.66
CA VAL A 176 14.22 0.56 -16.43
C VAL A 176 13.08 -0.42 -16.62
N MET A 177 12.93 -1.36 -15.70
CA MET A 177 11.87 -2.36 -15.78
C MET A 177 11.36 -2.75 -14.40
N LYS A 178 10.06 -3.05 -14.30
CA LYS A 178 9.49 -3.81 -13.17
C LYS A 178 9.87 -5.28 -13.37
N THR A 179 10.31 -5.95 -12.31
CA THR A 179 10.55 -7.39 -12.38
C THR A 179 9.25 -8.15 -12.52
N ALA A 180 9.17 -9.08 -13.47
CA ALA A 180 8.05 -10.00 -13.61
C ALA A 180 8.24 -11.30 -12.80
N ALA A 181 9.45 -11.52 -12.25
CA ALA A 181 9.78 -12.76 -11.55
C ALA A 181 9.25 -12.84 -10.11
N HIS A 182 8.74 -11.75 -9.58
CA HIS A 182 8.17 -11.64 -8.25
C HIS A 182 6.82 -10.93 -8.33
N ASP A 183 5.82 -11.69 -8.72
CA ASP A 183 4.47 -11.43 -8.27
C ASP A 183 4.45 -11.89 -6.81
N CYS A 184 4.56 -10.91 -5.90
CA CYS A 184 4.86 -11.21 -4.50
C CYS A 184 3.62 -11.27 -3.63
N GLU A 185 2.42 -11.35 -4.21
CA GLU A 185 1.26 -11.67 -3.40
C GLU A 185 1.39 -13.11 -2.88
N ALA A 186 1.95 -13.18 -1.67
CA ALA A 186 2.17 -14.45 -1.00
C ALA A 186 0.90 -15.01 -0.35
N ILE A 187 -0.14 -14.15 -0.19
CA ILE A 187 -1.36 -14.50 0.52
C ILE A 187 -2.39 -15.02 -0.48
N GLN A 188 -2.88 -16.23 -0.23
CA GLN A 188 -3.96 -16.84 -0.97
C GLN A 188 -5.21 -16.91 -0.11
N TYR A 189 -6.38 -16.71 -0.71
CA TYR A 189 -7.66 -16.78 -0.01
C TYR A 189 -8.39 -18.06 -0.38
N CYS A 190 -8.81 -18.81 0.64
CA CYS A 190 -9.75 -19.92 0.49
C CYS A 190 -11.05 -19.51 1.18
N ILE A 191 -12.10 -19.28 0.41
CA ILE A 191 -13.40 -18.88 0.93
C ILE A 191 -14.39 -20.04 0.83
N LYS A 192 -15.29 -20.16 1.81
CA LYS A 192 -16.39 -21.12 1.75
C LYS A 192 -17.37 -20.69 0.66
N GLU A 193 -17.59 -21.53 -0.33
CA GLU A 193 -18.69 -21.35 -1.27
C GLU A 193 -20.03 -21.38 -0.51
N LYS A 194 -20.92 -20.44 -0.85
CA LYS A 194 -22.25 -20.35 -0.24
C LYS A 194 -23.23 -21.28 -0.94
#